data_d4342bc4d15414597b10ca7c101c6ebc
#
_entry.id   d4342bc4d15414597b10ca7c101c6ebc
#
_cell.length_a   1.000
_cell.length_b   1.000
_cell.length_c   1.000
_cell.angle_alpha   90.00
_cell.angle_beta   90.00
_cell.angle_gamma   90.00
#
_symmetry.space_group_name_H-M   'P 1'
#
loop_
_entity.id
_entity.type
_entity.pdbx_description
1 polymer ?
#
loop_
_entity_poly.entity_id
_entity_poly.type
_entity_poly.pdbx_seq_one_letter_code
_entity_poly.pdbx_strand_id
1 'polypeptide(L)'
;IARDKERYLMRGPITGMQGRFYVSIDYGTRNPCSMGLWCVHGGKAVRIAESYYDSRKTGRQRTDEEHYHALVELTAGRYIDSVIIDPSAASFIETIRRHGKFVVRPAVNKVVPGINVVSALLEGGRMLIHESCHDALREFGLYRWDDKRPSDAVIKEYDHAMDDIRYFAATVLALEFRWVPWREGA
;
A
#
# COMPACT_ATOMS: atom_id res chain seq x y z
N ILE A 1 7.09 -0.19 -14.44
CA ILE A 1 6.34 -1.30 -13.84
C ILE A 1 4.91 -1.34 -14.40
N ALA A 2 4.18 -0.29 -14.51
CA ALA A 2 2.85 -0.26 -15.13
C ALA A 2 2.82 0.81 -16.23
N ARG A 3 3.04 0.38 -17.49
CA ARG A 3 3.10 1.31 -18.62
C ARG A 3 1.73 1.83 -19.08
N ASP A 4 0.65 1.11 -18.73
CA ASP A 4 -0.71 1.45 -19.14
C ASP A 4 -1.58 1.77 -17.91
N LYS A 5 -1.70 3.07 -17.61
CA LYS A 5 -2.45 3.58 -16.45
C LYS A 5 -3.92 3.16 -16.48
N GLU A 6 -4.52 3.02 -17.65
CA GLU A 6 -5.93 2.68 -17.78
C GLU A 6 -6.25 1.27 -17.27
N ARG A 7 -5.27 0.37 -17.26
CA ARG A 7 -5.47 -1.01 -16.78
C ARG A 7 -5.68 -1.12 -15.27
N TYR A 8 -5.12 -0.18 -14.49
CA TYR A 8 -5.21 -0.24 -13.03
C TYR A 8 -5.96 0.95 -12.42
N LEU A 9 -6.37 1.92 -13.24
CA LEU A 9 -7.13 3.06 -12.78
C LEU A 9 -8.61 2.71 -12.67
N MET A 10 -9.17 2.87 -11.47
CA MET A 10 -10.59 2.78 -11.23
C MET A 10 -11.20 4.18 -11.15
N ARG A 11 -12.29 4.41 -11.88
CA ARG A 11 -13.09 5.63 -11.82
C ARG A 11 -14.48 5.33 -11.29
N GLY A 12 -15.14 6.37 -10.80
CA GLY A 12 -16.53 6.33 -10.38
C GLY A 12 -16.73 6.16 -8.87
N PRO A 13 -17.97 5.94 -8.42
CA PRO A 13 -18.29 5.97 -7.00
C PRO A 13 -17.70 4.75 -6.26
N ILE A 14 -17.08 5.01 -5.12
CA ILE A 14 -16.63 4.00 -4.15
C ILE A 14 -17.62 3.83 -2.99
N THR A 15 -18.71 4.61 -3.00
CA THR A 15 -19.77 4.54 -1.99
C THR A 15 -20.50 3.20 -2.10
N GLY A 16 -20.67 2.51 -0.97
CA GLY A 16 -21.38 1.24 -0.94
C GLY A 16 -20.54 0.01 -1.35
N MET A 17 -19.24 0.17 -1.61
CA MET A 17 -18.38 -0.99 -1.86
C MET A 17 -18.41 -1.94 -0.64
N GLN A 18 -18.67 -3.22 -0.93
CA GLN A 18 -18.68 -4.29 0.06
C GLN A 18 -17.49 -5.21 -0.15
N GLY A 19 -16.91 -5.68 0.94
CA GLY A 19 -15.76 -6.57 0.90
C GLY A 19 -15.03 -6.60 2.24
N ARG A 20 -13.85 -7.19 2.25
CA ARG A 20 -12.93 -7.09 3.38
C ARG A 20 -12.05 -5.87 3.22
N PHE A 21 -11.92 -5.10 4.30
CA PHE A 21 -11.14 -3.86 4.28
C PHE A 21 -9.83 -4.05 5.03
N TYR A 22 -8.78 -3.48 4.46
CA TYR A 22 -7.42 -3.49 5.00
C TYR A 22 -6.81 -2.11 4.91
N VAL A 23 -5.81 -1.84 5.74
CA VAL A 23 -4.96 -0.67 5.57
C VAL A 23 -3.51 -1.13 5.44
N SER A 24 -2.79 -0.61 4.46
CA SER A 24 -1.35 -0.75 4.34
C SER A 24 -0.66 0.54 4.71
N ILE A 25 0.50 0.46 5.37
CA ILE A 25 1.23 1.64 5.85
C ILE A 25 2.72 1.49 5.57
N ASP A 26 3.28 2.49 4.87
CA ASP A 26 4.70 2.80 4.89
C ASP A 26 4.91 3.99 5.83
N TYR A 27 5.44 3.71 7.03
CA TYR A 27 5.57 4.70 8.09
C TYR A 27 6.88 5.48 8.00
N GLY A 28 6.78 6.78 7.90
CA GLY A 28 7.90 7.70 7.94
C GLY A 28 7.65 8.89 8.86
N THR A 29 8.67 9.30 9.61
CA THR A 29 8.64 10.52 10.45
C THR A 29 9.25 11.71 9.73
N ARG A 30 10.43 11.54 9.13
CA ARG A 30 11.09 12.53 8.27
C ARG A 30 10.76 12.34 6.80
N ASN A 31 10.63 11.10 6.39
CA ASN A 31 10.12 10.72 5.07
C ASN A 31 8.59 10.73 5.10
N PRO A 32 7.94 10.77 3.95
CA PRO A 32 6.51 10.64 3.87
C PRO A 32 5.99 9.39 4.58
N CYS A 33 4.82 9.53 5.21
CA CYS A 33 4.03 8.41 5.70
C CYS A 33 2.88 8.20 4.73
N SER A 34 2.83 7.03 4.11
CA SER A 34 1.78 6.62 3.18
C SER A 34 0.88 5.57 3.81
N MET A 35 -0.44 5.77 3.74
CA MET A 35 -1.45 4.83 4.19
C MET A 35 -2.47 4.62 3.07
N GLY A 36 -2.76 3.37 2.73
CA GLY A 36 -3.77 3.01 1.73
C GLY A 36 -4.90 2.19 2.32
N LEU A 37 -6.14 2.62 2.08
CA LEU A 37 -7.34 1.83 2.42
C LEU A 37 -7.73 0.98 1.23
N TRP A 38 -7.86 -0.32 1.46
CA TRP A 38 -8.16 -1.33 0.46
C TRP A 38 -9.50 -2.00 0.71
N CYS A 39 -10.22 -2.27 -0.38
CA CYS A 39 -11.38 -3.15 -0.40
C CYS A 39 -11.05 -4.39 -1.24
N VAL A 40 -11.23 -5.58 -0.67
CA VAL A 40 -11.01 -6.87 -1.34
C VAL A 40 -12.35 -7.58 -1.50
N HIS A 41 -12.74 -7.82 -2.75
CA HIS A 41 -13.97 -8.51 -3.10
C HIS A 41 -13.83 -9.22 -4.45
N GLY A 42 -14.41 -10.42 -4.58
CA GLY A 42 -14.51 -11.13 -5.84
C GLY A 42 -13.19 -11.39 -6.55
N GLY A 43 -12.10 -11.61 -5.80
CA GLY A 43 -10.77 -11.84 -6.36
C GLY A 43 -10.08 -10.59 -6.90
N LYS A 44 -10.59 -9.40 -6.56
CA LYS A 44 -9.99 -8.11 -6.86
C LYS A 44 -9.73 -7.30 -5.59
N ALA A 45 -8.71 -6.48 -5.62
CA ALA A 45 -8.37 -5.52 -4.58
C ALA A 45 -8.40 -4.10 -5.17
N VAL A 46 -9.06 -3.18 -4.51
CA VAL A 46 -9.13 -1.77 -4.91
C VAL A 46 -8.58 -0.90 -3.78
N ARG A 47 -7.57 -0.07 -4.07
CA ARG A 47 -7.18 1.03 -3.18
C ARG A 47 -8.20 2.13 -3.34
N ILE A 48 -9.06 2.32 -2.34
CA ILE A 48 -10.22 3.21 -2.43
C ILE A 48 -10.00 4.58 -1.82
N ALA A 49 -9.02 4.71 -0.94
CA ALA A 49 -8.62 5.97 -0.32
C ALA A 49 -7.17 5.92 0.16
N GLU A 50 -6.60 7.08 0.42
CA GLU A 50 -5.26 7.20 0.96
C GLU A 50 -5.12 8.38 1.92
N SER A 51 -4.14 8.27 2.82
CA SER A 51 -3.59 9.38 3.60
C SER A 51 -2.10 9.44 3.33
N TYR A 52 -1.63 10.55 2.79
CA TYR A 52 -0.21 10.75 2.45
C TYR A 52 0.29 12.01 3.12
N TYR A 53 1.23 11.88 4.06
CA TYR A 53 1.77 13.01 4.79
C TYR A 53 3.28 13.13 4.58
N ASP A 54 3.70 14.21 3.93
CA ASP A 54 5.11 14.55 3.71
C ASP A 54 5.54 15.68 4.65
N SER A 55 6.27 15.34 5.71
CA SER A 55 6.76 16.28 6.71
C SER A 55 7.74 17.32 6.13
N ARG A 56 8.43 16.99 5.05
CA ARG A 56 9.36 17.91 4.37
C ARG A 56 8.59 19.01 3.65
N LYS A 57 7.42 18.69 3.06
CA LYS A 57 6.56 19.68 2.40
C LYS A 57 5.82 20.56 3.39
N THR A 58 5.40 19.99 4.52
CA THR A 58 4.64 20.71 5.55
C THR A 58 5.53 21.46 6.53
N GLY A 59 6.84 21.15 6.58
CA GLY A 59 7.78 21.70 7.54
C GLY A 59 7.58 21.21 8.98
N ARG A 60 6.70 20.22 9.21
CA ARG A 60 6.38 19.69 10.54
C ARG A 60 6.28 18.16 10.51
N GLN A 61 6.88 17.51 11.50
CA GLN A 61 6.67 16.08 11.74
C GLN A 61 5.37 15.87 12.52
N ARG A 62 4.64 14.81 12.19
CA ARG A 62 3.54 14.30 12.99
C ARG A 62 4.06 13.38 14.08
N THR A 63 3.39 13.38 15.24
CA THR A 63 3.55 12.37 16.27
C THR A 63 2.85 11.07 15.88
N ASP A 64 3.16 9.98 16.57
CA ASP A 64 2.49 8.70 16.37
C ASP A 64 0.97 8.82 16.62
N GLU A 65 0.55 9.61 17.61
CA GLU A 65 -0.87 9.87 17.88
C GLU A 65 -1.55 10.62 16.72
N GLU A 66 -0.90 11.60 16.12
CA GLU A 66 -1.45 12.32 14.96
C GLU A 66 -1.56 11.42 13.73
N HIS A 67 -0.59 10.49 13.53
CA HIS A 67 -0.68 9.46 12.51
C HIS A 67 -1.80 8.46 12.82
N TYR A 68 -2.01 8.10 14.08
CA TYR A 68 -3.11 7.24 14.49
C TYR A 68 -4.48 7.90 14.21
N HIS A 69 -4.64 9.19 14.50
CA HIS A 69 -5.87 9.91 14.15
C HIS A 69 -6.12 9.90 12.63
N ALA A 70 -5.08 10.11 11.81
CA ALA A 70 -5.19 10.02 10.36
C ALA A 70 -5.59 8.60 9.89
N LEU A 71 -5.08 7.55 10.55
CA LEU A 71 -5.49 6.16 10.30
C LEU A 71 -6.98 5.95 10.62
N VAL A 72 -7.46 6.47 11.75
CA VAL A 72 -8.88 6.38 12.12
C VAL A 72 -9.78 7.10 11.12
N GLU A 73 -9.41 8.30 10.72
CA GLU A 73 -10.14 9.10 9.71
C GLU A 73 -10.18 8.37 8.36
N LEU A 74 -9.04 7.82 7.91
CA LEU A 74 -8.95 7.07 6.66
C LEU A 74 -9.93 5.89 6.61
N THR A 75 -10.14 5.21 7.72
CA THR A 75 -11.04 4.05 7.78
C THR A 75 -12.52 4.43 7.70
N ALA A 76 -12.87 5.68 7.99
CA ALA A 76 -14.24 6.20 7.96
C ALA A 76 -15.28 5.29 8.65
N GLY A 77 -14.91 4.74 9.81
CA GLY A 77 -15.76 3.85 10.62
C GLY A 77 -15.92 2.42 10.10
N ARG A 78 -15.25 2.03 9.01
CA ARG A 78 -15.28 0.65 8.49
C ARG A 78 -14.59 -0.31 9.45
N TYR A 79 -15.07 -1.54 9.50
CA TYR A 79 -14.33 -2.64 10.12
C TYR A 79 -13.10 -2.96 9.26
N ILE A 80 -11.92 -2.93 9.86
CA ILE A 80 -10.63 -3.22 9.21
C ILE A 80 -10.15 -4.59 9.67
N ASP A 81 -9.96 -5.49 8.73
CA ASP A 81 -9.51 -6.86 8.98
C ASP A 81 -8.10 -6.87 9.58
N SER A 82 -7.19 -6.11 9.00
CA SER A 82 -5.88 -5.84 9.58
C SER A 82 -5.21 -4.59 9.00
N VAL A 83 -4.29 -4.04 9.79
CA VAL A 83 -3.35 -2.98 9.39
C VAL A 83 -1.99 -3.61 9.11
N ILE A 84 -1.53 -3.53 7.87
CA ILE A 84 -0.27 -4.08 7.39
C ILE A 84 0.79 -2.98 7.46
N ILE A 85 1.85 -3.19 8.22
CA ILE A 85 2.91 -2.20 8.44
C ILE A 85 4.27 -2.87 8.59
N ASP A 86 5.34 -2.20 8.13
CA ASP A 86 6.70 -2.71 8.30
C ASP A 86 7.04 -2.86 9.80
N PRO A 87 7.58 -4.01 10.23
CA PRO A 87 7.95 -4.24 11.63
C PRO A 87 8.93 -3.21 12.23
N SER A 88 9.69 -2.50 11.39
CA SER A 88 10.62 -1.45 11.84
C SER A 88 9.91 -0.23 12.43
N ALA A 89 8.63 -0.02 12.13
CA ALA A 89 7.80 1.07 12.67
C ALA A 89 7.34 0.82 14.12
N ALA A 90 8.25 0.40 15.00
CA ALA A 90 7.93 -0.13 16.32
C ALA A 90 7.12 0.84 17.20
N SER A 91 7.45 2.14 17.20
CA SER A 91 6.73 3.15 18.01
C SER A 91 5.28 3.32 17.57
N PHE A 92 5.06 3.41 16.26
CA PHE A 92 3.73 3.56 15.72
C PHE A 92 2.88 2.28 15.89
N ILE A 93 3.49 1.10 15.70
CA ILE A 93 2.84 -0.19 15.99
C ILE A 93 2.37 -0.26 17.44
N GLU A 94 3.20 0.19 18.39
CA GLU A 94 2.85 0.22 19.80
C GLU A 94 1.70 1.20 20.08
N THR A 95 1.69 2.35 19.43
CA THR A 95 0.58 3.30 19.52
C THR A 95 -0.73 2.70 19.00
N ILE A 96 -0.73 2.06 17.84
CA ILE A 96 -1.92 1.38 17.29
C ILE A 96 -2.43 0.31 18.27
N ARG A 97 -1.53 -0.51 18.84
CA ARG A 97 -1.88 -1.58 19.78
C ARG A 97 -2.48 -1.06 21.07
N ARG A 98 -1.94 0.03 21.63
CA ARG A 98 -2.47 0.66 22.85
C ARG A 98 -3.90 1.13 22.69
N HIS A 99 -4.26 1.67 21.55
CA HIS A 99 -5.65 2.04 21.26
C HIS A 99 -6.59 0.84 21.09
N GLY A 100 -6.08 -0.33 20.76
CA GLY A 100 -6.85 -1.59 20.72
C GLY A 100 -7.92 -1.68 19.63
N LYS A 101 -8.00 -0.71 18.71
CA LYS A 101 -9.03 -0.68 17.66
C LYS A 101 -8.69 -1.54 16.46
N PHE A 102 -7.41 -1.67 16.12
CA PHE A 102 -6.96 -2.34 14.91
C PHE A 102 -6.03 -3.51 15.21
N VAL A 103 -6.19 -4.59 14.45
CA VAL A 103 -5.25 -5.71 14.46
C VAL A 103 -4.06 -5.37 13.56
N VAL A 104 -2.86 -5.38 14.12
CA VAL A 104 -1.62 -5.12 13.36
C VAL A 104 -1.03 -6.42 12.84
N ARG A 105 -0.71 -6.45 11.56
CA ARG A 105 -0.05 -7.55 10.89
C ARG A 105 1.29 -7.09 10.30
N PRO A 106 2.41 -7.77 10.60
CA PRO A 106 3.72 -7.41 10.05
C PRO A 106 3.74 -7.60 8.53
N ALA A 107 4.29 -6.62 7.84
CA ALA A 107 4.44 -6.64 6.39
C ALA A 107 5.51 -7.64 5.93
N VAL A 108 5.25 -8.34 4.84
CA VAL A 108 6.28 -9.01 4.05
C VAL A 108 6.96 -7.93 3.20
N ASN A 109 8.17 -7.54 3.59
CA ASN A 109 8.85 -6.34 3.05
C ASN A 109 9.94 -6.61 2.00
N LYS A 110 10.07 -7.84 1.51
CA LYS A 110 11.01 -8.19 0.43
C LYS A 110 10.69 -7.41 -0.85
N VAL A 111 11.67 -6.65 -1.35
CA VAL A 111 11.46 -5.69 -2.45
C VAL A 111 11.13 -6.39 -3.76
N VAL A 112 12.07 -7.11 -4.36
CA VAL A 112 11.89 -7.71 -5.69
C VAL A 112 10.72 -8.70 -5.76
N PRO A 113 10.58 -9.67 -4.83
CA PRO A 113 9.41 -10.56 -4.83
C PRO A 113 8.08 -9.79 -4.71
N GLY A 114 8.04 -8.75 -3.88
CA GLY A 114 6.85 -7.93 -3.71
C GLY A 114 6.48 -7.14 -4.96
N ILE A 115 7.46 -6.58 -5.67
CA ILE A 115 7.25 -5.89 -6.96
C ILE A 115 6.66 -6.88 -7.99
N ASN A 116 7.18 -8.10 -8.05
CA ASN A 116 6.67 -9.12 -8.98
C ASN A 116 5.20 -9.46 -8.69
N VAL A 117 4.81 -9.57 -7.40
CA VAL A 117 3.41 -9.77 -7.01
C VAL A 117 2.53 -8.60 -7.48
N VAL A 118 2.95 -7.35 -7.21
CA VAL A 118 2.21 -6.15 -7.64
C VAL A 118 2.05 -6.14 -9.16
N SER A 119 3.14 -6.35 -9.91
CA SER A 119 3.11 -6.36 -11.38
C SER A 119 2.13 -7.40 -11.93
N ALA A 120 2.17 -8.63 -11.44
CA ALA A 120 1.27 -9.69 -11.85
C ALA A 120 -0.21 -9.38 -11.54
N LEU A 121 -0.48 -8.74 -10.40
CA LEU A 121 -1.84 -8.35 -10.01
C LEU A 121 -2.38 -7.19 -10.86
N LEU A 122 -1.54 -6.22 -11.21
CA LEU A 122 -1.91 -5.11 -12.10
C LEU A 122 -2.15 -5.61 -13.53
N GLU A 123 -1.27 -6.44 -14.06
CA GLU A 123 -1.40 -7.04 -15.39
C GLU A 123 -2.64 -7.92 -15.52
N GLY A 124 -2.95 -8.67 -14.47
CA GLY A 124 -4.15 -9.50 -14.38
C GLY A 124 -5.45 -8.75 -14.09
N GLY A 125 -5.42 -7.41 -13.94
CA GLY A 125 -6.60 -6.60 -13.60
C GLY A 125 -7.21 -6.94 -12.24
N ARG A 126 -6.40 -7.48 -11.32
CA ARG A 126 -6.82 -7.92 -9.98
C ARG A 126 -6.48 -6.90 -8.89
N MET A 127 -5.65 -5.91 -9.21
CA MET A 127 -5.36 -4.76 -8.36
C MET A 127 -5.69 -3.48 -9.10
N LEU A 128 -6.50 -2.64 -8.48
CA LEU A 128 -6.94 -1.36 -9.02
C LEU A 128 -6.66 -0.25 -8.02
N ILE A 129 -6.45 0.96 -8.54
CA ILE A 129 -6.24 2.18 -7.76
C ILE A 129 -7.34 3.17 -8.14
N HIS A 130 -8.10 3.62 -7.18
CA HIS A 130 -9.14 4.62 -7.42
C HIS A 130 -8.52 5.98 -7.75
N GLU A 131 -9.19 6.73 -8.62
CA GLU A 131 -8.72 8.03 -9.12
C GLU A 131 -8.46 9.07 -8.03
N SER A 132 -9.09 8.95 -6.85
CA SER A 132 -8.84 9.83 -5.70
C SER A 132 -7.51 9.55 -4.98
N CYS A 133 -6.84 8.44 -5.27
CA CYS A 133 -5.53 8.12 -4.70
C CYS A 133 -4.40 8.81 -5.51
N HIS A 134 -4.34 10.14 -5.40
CA HIS A 134 -3.47 10.98 -6.24
C HIS A 134 -1.98 10.74 -6.00
N ASP A 135 -1.58 10.52 -4.75
CA ASP A 135 -0.18 10.30 -4.40
C ASP A 135 0.31 8.93 -4.87
N ALA A 136 -0.49 7.86 -4.71
CA ALA A 136 -0.18 6.57 -5.27
C ALA A 136 -0.07 6.62 -6.79
N LEU A 137 -1.03 7.26 -7.48
CA LEU A 137 -1.01 7.40 -8.93
C LEU A 137 0.17 8.24 -9.43
N ARG A 138 0.58 9.26 -8.68
CA ARG A 138 1.79 10.05 -8.96
C ARG A 138 3.05 9.19 -8.87
N GLU A 139 3.20 8.43 -7.78
CA GLU A 139 4.38 7.60 -7.56
C GLU A 139 4.47 6.45 -8.54
N PHE A 140 3.35 5.84 -8.95
CA PHE A 140 3.35 4.86 -10.06
C PHE A 140 3.99 5.41 -11.34
N GLY A 141 3.76 6.68 -11.65
CA GLY A 141 4.36 7.34 -12.83
C GLY A 141 5.86 7.60 -12.70
N LEU A 142 6.37 7.67 -11.48
CA LEU A 142 7.76 8.00 -11.17
C LEU A 142 8.60 6.75 -10.83
N TYR A 143 7.97 5.66 -10.43
CA TYR A 143 8.63 4.46 -9.93
C TYR A 143 9.34 3.71 -11.06
N ARG A 144 10.66 3.53 -10.92
CA ARG A 144 11.52 2.94 -11.96
C ARG A 144 12.67 2.14 -11.35
N TRP A 145 13.20 1.22 -12.15
CA TRP A 145 14.42 0.49 -11.81
C TRP A 145 15.64 1.42 -11.84
N ASP A 146 16.64 1.09 -11.05
CA ASP A 146 17.94 1.77 -11.05
C ASP A 146 18.86 1.10 -12.07
N ASP A 147 18.84 1.60 -13.30
CA ASP A 147 19.64 1.07 -14.40
C ASP A 147 21.17 1.18 -14.17
N LYS A 148 21.59 1.90 -13.12
CA LYS A 148 23.02 2.08 -12.77
C LYS A 148 23.54 1.01 -11.81
N ARG A 149 22.68 0.18 -11.25
CA ARG A 149 23.08 -0.89 -10.32
C ARG A 149 23.04 -2.24 -11.01
N PRO A 150 24.05 -3.11 -10.77
CA PRO A 150 24.11 -4.46 -11.36
C PRO A 150 23.08 -5.44 -10.75
N SER A 151 22.31 -5.03 -9.75
CA SER A 151 21.24 -5.81 -9.13
C SER A 151 19.90 -5.16 -9.41
N ASP A 152 18.83 -5.97 -9.45
CA ASP A 152 17.45 -5.51 -9.54
C ASP A 152 17.10 -4.61 -8.34
N ALA A 153 17.47 -3.34 -8.42
CA ALA A 153 17.19 -2.33 -7.42
C ALA A 153 16.28 -1.26 -8.01
N VAL A 154 15.43 -0.70 -7.18
CA VAL A 154 14.59 0.45 -7.54
C VAL A 154 15.22 1.74 -7.03
N ILE A 155 14.94 2.84 -7.72
CA ILE A 155 15.34 4.16 -7.25
C ILE A 155 14.50 4.49 -6.02
N LYS A 156 15.16 4.72 -4.89
CA LYS A 156 14.54 5.04 -3.59
C LYS A 156 14.16 6.52 -3.49
N GLU A 157 13.29 6.94 -4.42
CA GLU A 157 12.72 8.29 -4.47
C GLU A 157 11.25 8.18 -4.87
N TYR A 158 10.37 8.86 -4.13
CA TYR A 158 8.93 8.84 -4.39
C TYR A 158 8.35 7.40 -4.42
N ASP A 159 8.72 6.60 -3.42
CA ASP A 159 8.41 5.17 -3.35
C ASP A 159 7.53 4.77 -2.16
N HIS A 160 7.05 5.73 -1.36
CA HIS A 160 6.34 5.44 -0.12
C HIS A 160 4.96 4.80 -0.33
N ALA A 161 4.18 5.30 -1.30
CA ALA A 161 2.93 4.65 -1.68
C ALA A 161 3.19 3.32 -2.41
N MET A 162 4.32 3.21 -3.12
CA MET A 162 4.73 1.96 -3.77
C MET A 162 5.11 0.90 -2.73
N ASP A 163 5.77 1.30 -1.66
CA ASP A 163 6.15 0.40 -0.58
C ASP A 163 4.91 -0.07 0.22
N ASP A 164 3.97 0.80 0.56
CA ASP A 164 2.74 0.37 1.24
C ASP A 164 1.88 -0.56 0.35
N ILE A 165 1.78 -0.29 -0.96
CA ILE A 165 1.10 -1.15 -1.93
C ILE A 165 1.79 -2.52 -2.00
N ARG A 166 3.10 -2.55 -2.05
CA ARG A 166 3.91 -3.77 -2.06
C ARG A 166 3.71 -4.58 -0.78
N TYR A 167 3.68 -3.94 0.39
CA TYR A 167 3.40 -4.58 1.67
C TYR A 167 2.04 -5.27 1.66
N PHE A 168 1.00 -4.58 1.19
CA PHE A 168 -0.33 -5.16 1.08
C PHE A 168 -0.37 -6.34 0.12
N ALA A 169 0.16 -6.18 -1.09
CA ALA A 169 0.18 -7.21 -2.11
C ALA A 169 0.90 -8.48 -1.63
N ALA A 170 2.10 -8.33 -1.09
CA ALA A 170 2.92 -9.46 -0.64
C ALA A 170 2.36 -10.14 0.62
N THR A 171 1.72 -9.38 1.53
CA THR A 171 1.26 -9.91 2.81
C THR A 171 -0.14 -10.51 2.74
N VAL A 172 -1.05 -9.88 1.98
CA VAL A 172 -2.46 -10.25 1.91
C VAL A 172 -2.78 -10.93 0.60
N LEU A 173 -2.56 -10.26 -0.53
CA LEU A 173 -3.08 -10.72 -1.81
C LEU A 173 -2.34 -11.95 -2.34
N ALA A 174 -1.05 -12.08 -2.09
CA ALA A 174 -0.29 -13.26 -2.46
C ALA A 174 -0.87 -14.55 -1.84
N LEU A 175 -1.42 -14.46 -0.62
CA LEU A 175 -2.06 -15.58 0.06
C LEU A 175 -3.51 -15.75 -0.38
N GLU A 176 -4.29 -14.67 -0.41
CA GLU A 176 -5.72 -14.74 -0.74
C GLU A 176 -5.98 -15.19 -2.17
N PHE A 177 -5.15 -14.75 -3.09
CA PHE A 177 -5.29 -15.07 -4.50
C PHE A 177 -4.53 -16.34 -4.90
N ARG A 178 -3.92 -17.06 -3.93
CA ARG A 178 -3.09 -18.24 -4.17
C ARG A 178 -2.11 -17.98 -5.30
N TRP A 179 -1.40 -16.83 -5.23
CA TRP A 179 -0.40 -16.49 -6.22
C TRP A 179 0.71 -17.56 -6.18
N VAL A 180 0.74 -18.37 -7.23
CA VAL A 180 1.85 -19.30 -7.48
C VAL A 180 2.80 -18.56 -8.40
N PRO A 181 4.09 -18.36 -8.02
CA PRO A 181 5.07 -17.82 -8.94
C PRO A 181 5.08 -18.64 -10.21
N TRP A 182 5.08 -17.98 -11.35
CA TRP A 182 5.21 -18.66 -12.64
C TRP A 182 6.48 -19.49 -12.61
N ARG A 183 6.38 -20.81 -12.70
CA ARG A 183 7.54 -21.67 -12.89
C ARG A 183 7.87 -21.60 -14.37
N GLU A 184 9.01 -21.01 -14.71
CA GLU A 184 9.58 -21.23 -16.04
C GLU A 184 9.82 -22.73 -16.21
N GLY A 185 9.22 -23.34 -17.21
CA GLY A 185 9.46 -24.70 -17.66
C GLY A 185 8.49 -25.75 -17.12
N ALA A 186 7.39 -25.94 -17.83
CA ALA A 186 6.70 -27.22 -18.01
C ALA A 186 6.45 -27.39 -19.52
#